data_017f0c882b5bb1de351e0f7253edd2fb
#
_entry.id   017f0c882b5bb1de351e0f7253edd2fb
#
_cell.length_a   1.000
_cell.length_b   1.000
_cell.length_c   1.000
_cell.angle_alpha   90.00
_cell.angle_beta   90.00
_cell.angle_gamma   90.00
#
_symmetry.space_group_name_H-M   'P 1'
#
loop_
_entity.id
_entity.type
_entity.pdbx_description
1 polymer ?
#
loop_
_entity_poly.entity_id
_entity_poly.type
_entity_poly.pdbx_seq_one_letter_code
_entity_poly.pdbx_strand_id
1 'polypeptide(L)'
;MSLERINDFASRVNRLSDDAINTALDKATYIVENKAKELCPVGDSGQLRQSISHRIEDREGYVYTNVHYAPYVEYGTGIYAMYGNGRKTPWSYQDLEGEWHTTEGMEPMPYLHPALEQSRQDIVRIFREQLQRELHR
;
A
#
# COMPACT_ATOMS: atom_id res chain seq x y z
N MET A 1 -21.16 -22.72 -8.18
CA MET A 1 -20.00 -23.04 -9.08
C MET A 1 -19.53 -24.45 -8.80
N SER A 2 -19.38 -25.27 -9.83
CA SER A 2 -18.89 -26.63 -9.64
C SER A 2 -17.39 -26.66 -9.39
N LEU A 3 -16.92 -27.74 -8.78
CA LEU A 3 -15.49 -27.98 -8.55
C LEU A 3 -14.70 -27.99 -9.87
N GLU A 4 -15.27 -28.54 -10.93
CA GLU A 4 -14.65 -28.54 -12.25
C GLU A 4 -14.39 -27.15 -12.78
N ARG A 5 -15.34 -26.22 -12.61
CA ARG A 5 -15.18 -24.83 -13.03
C ARG A 5 -14.12 -24.12 -12.22
N ILE A 6 -14.03 -24.41 -10.93
CA ILE A 6 -13.00 -23.84 -10.05
C ILE A 6 -11.62 -24.31 -10.52
N ASN A 7 -11.45 -25.60 -10.77
CA ASN A 7 -10.21 -26.18 -11.25
C ASN A 7 -9.82 -25.63 -12.63
N ASP A 8 -10.79 -25.47 -13.53
CA ASP A 8 -10.55 -24.89 -14.85
C ASP A 8 -10.07 -23.43 -14.74
N PHE A 9 -10.72 -22.63 -13.89
CA PHE A 9 -10.32 -21.26 -13.65
C PHE A 9 -8.89 -21.18 -13.09
N ALA A 10 -8.57 -21.99 -12.08
CA ALA A 10 -7.24 -22.04 -11.48
C ALA A 10 -6.18 -22.41 -12.53
N SER A 11 -6.48 -23.39 -13.39
CA SER A 11 -5.58 -23.80 -14.47
C SER A 11 -5.35 -22.66 -15.48
N ARG A 12 -6.39 -21.91 -15.81
CA ARG A 12 -6.28 -20.75 -16.72
C ARG A 12 -5.40 -19.67 -16.13
N VAL A 13 -5.58 -19.35 -14.85
CA VAL A 13 -4.74 -18.37 -14.14
C VAL A 13 -3.28 -18.80 -14.14
N ASN A 14 -3.01 -20.07 -13.89
CA ASN A 14 -1.67 -20.62 -13.87
C ASN A 14 -0.98 -20.60 -15.24
N ARG A 15 -1.76 -20.54 -16.32
CA ARG A 15 -1.22 -20.47 -17.68
C ARG A 15 -0.88 -19.07 -18.14
N LEU A 16 -1.20 -18.05 -17.35
CA LEU A 16 -0.79 -16.68 -17.70
C LEU A 16 0.71 -16.61 -17.79
N SER A 17 1.19 -16.00 -18.88
CA SER A 17 2.62 -15.78 -19.05
C SER A 17 3.14 -14.80 -17.99
N ASP A 18 4.44 -14.85 -17.73
CA ASP A 18 5.07 -13.90 -16.81
C ASP A 18 4.89 -12.46 -17.30
N ASP A 19 4.93 -12.23 -18.61
CA ASP A 19 4.67 -10.90 -19.16
C ASP A 19 3.26 -10.41 -18.87
N ALA A 20 2.26 -11.28 -19.00
CA ALA A 20 0.87 -10.94 -18.71
C ALA A 20 0.68 -10.63 -17.21
N ILE A 21 1.24 -11.45 -16.34
CA ILE A 21 1.21 -11.22 -14.90
C ILE A 21 1.89 -9.90 -14.54
N ASN A 22 3.09 -9.66 -15.07
CA ASN A 22 3.83 -8.43 -14.78
C ASN A 22 3.10 -7.19 -15.30
N THR A 23 2.42 -7.29 -16.45
CA THR A 23 1.61 -6.19 -16.96
C THR A 23 0.45 -5.87 -16.02
N ALA A 24 -0.25 -6.89 -15.54
CA ALA A 24 -1.34 -6.70 -14.60
C ALA A 24 -0.84 -6.12 -13.26
N LEU A 25 0.26 -6.65 -12.74
CA LEU A 25 0.88 -6.16 -11.50
C LEU A 25 1.33 -4.71 -11.63
N ASP A 26 1.92 -4.33 -12.76
CA ASP A 26 2.36 -2.96 -13.00
C ASP A 26 1.19 -1.99 -12.95
N LYS A 27 0.09 -2.31 -13.63
CA LYS A 27 -1.13 -1.49 -13.61
C LYS A 27 -1.74 -1.42 -12.21
N ALA A 28 -1.80 -2.55 -11.51
CA ALA A 28 -2.39 -2.63 -10.18
C ALA A 28 -1.58 -1.84 -9.16
N THR A 29 -0.25 -2.00 -9.16
CA THR A 29 0.62 -1.27 -8.23
C THR A 29 0.62 0.22 -8.51
N TYR A 30 0.54 0.61 -9.77
CA TYR A 30 0.43 2.03 -10.17
C TYR A 30 -0.82 2.67 -9.57
N ILE A 31 -1.97 2.00 -9.65
CA ILE A 31 -3.23 2.48 -9.08
C ILE A 31 -3.12 2.63 -7.56
N VAL A 32 -2.57 1.62 -6.88
CA VAL A 32 -2.41 1.65 -5.42
C VAL A 32 -1.44 2.75 -5.00
N GLU A 33 -0.33 2.90 -5.71
CA GLU A 33 0.65 3.97 -5.45
C GLU A 33 -0.01 5.34 -5.53
N ASN A 34 -0.76 5.61 -6.60
CA ASN A 34 -1.44 6.89 -6.76
C ASN A 34 -2.49 7.13 -5.67
N LYS A 35 -3.22 6.09 -5.29
CA LYS A 35 -4.20 6.19 -4.20
C LYS A 35 -3.52 6.45 -2.87
N ALA A 36 -2.41 5.79 -2.59
CA ALA A 36 -1.63 6.02 -1.38
C ALA A 36 -1.10 7.47 -1.33
N LYS A 37 -0.63 7.99 -2.45
CA LYS A 37 -0.20 9.40 -2.54
C LYS A 37 -1.34 10.36 -2.28
N GLU A 38 -2.52 10.06 -2.82
CA GLU A 38 -3.73 10.86 -2.61
C GLU A 38 -4.13 10.91 -1.13
N LEU A 39 -4.06 9.78 -0.44
CA LEU A 39 -4.46 9.65 0.97
C LEU A 39 -3.36 10.08 1.95
N CYS A 40 -2.12 10.16 1.50
CA CYS A 40 -0.98 10.45 2.36
C CYS A 40 -1.03 11.88 2.90
N PRO A 41 -0.86 12.06 4.21
CA PRO A 41 -0.69 13.41 4.76
C PRO A 41 0.56 14.07 4.17
N VAL A 42 0.43 15.33 3.74
CA VAL A 42 1.53 16.00 3.03
C VAL A 42 2.64 16.46 3.98
N GLY A 43 2.30 17.00 5.13
CA GLY A 43 3.28 17.63 6.01
C GLY A 43 3.96 18.83 5.34
N ASP A 44 5.03 19.33 5.94
CA ASP A 44 5.70 20.54 5.49
C ASP A 44 6.46 20.36 4.18
N SER A 45 7.07 19.19 3.97
CA SER A 45 7.96 18.95 2.82
C SER A 45 7.34 18.06 1.73
N GLY A 46 6.27 17.35 2.03
CA GLY A 46 5.72 16.35 1.12
C GLY A 46 6.65 15.13 0.91
N GLN A 47 7.66 14.98 1.75
CA GLN A 47 8.68 13.95 1.61
C GLN A 47 8.08 12.54 1.60
N LEU A 48 7.17 12.27 2.53
CA LEU A 48 6.54 10.95 2.62
C LEU A 48 5.77 10.62 1.34
N ARG A 49 4.92 11.54 0.88
CA ARG A 49 4.16 11.35 -0.36
C ARG A 49 5.07 11.09 -1.55
N GLN A 50 6.12 11.86 -1.71
CA GLN A 50 7.05 11.73 -2.84
C GLN A 50 7.83 10.41 -2.78
N SER A 51 8.03 9.86 -1.60
CA SER A 51 8.78 8.62 -1.41
C SER A 51 7.99 7.35 -1.75
N ILE A 52 6.66 7.46 -1.84
CA ILE A 52 5.82 6.30 -2.15
C ILE A 52 6.13 5.82 -3.56
N SER A 53 6.50 4.56 -3.67
CA SER A 53 6.95 3.95 -4.92
C SER A 53 6.37 2.56 -5.06
N HIS A 54 6.51 1.96 -6.23
CA HIS A 54 6.11 0.57 -6.43
C HIS A 54 7.22 -0.20 -7.13
N ARG A 55 7.19 -1.51 -6.98
CA ARG A 55 8.07 -2.42 -7.71
C ARG A 55 7.36 -3.74 -7.91
N ILE A 56 7.87 -4.50 -8.90
CA ILE A 56 7.39 -5.84 -9.20
C ILE A 56 8.60 -6.76 -9.14
N GLU A 57 8.44 -7.87 -8.44
CA GLU A 57 9.50 -8.85 -8.24
C GLU A 57 8.87 -10.23 -8.03
N ASP A 58 9.32 -11.23 -8.79
CA ASP A 58 8.89 -12.63 -8.62
C ASP A 58 7.37 -12.81 -8.60
N ARG A 59 6.66 -12.15 -9.52
CA ARG A 59 5.19 -12.22 -9.65
C ARG A 59 4.47 -11.63 -8.45
N GLU A 60 5.11 -10.72 -7.74
CA GLU A 60 4.53 -9.96 -6.63
C GLU A 60 4.68 -8.47 -6.87
N GLY A 61 3.66 -7.72 -6.53
CA GLY A 61 3.70 -6.25 -6.59
C GLY A 61 3.78 -5.65 -5.21
N TYR A 62 4.60 -4.61 -5.07
CA TYR A 62 4.81 -3.91 -3.80
C TYR A 62 4.58 -2.43 -3.98
N VAL A 63 3.86 -1.81 -3.06
CA VAL A 63 3.79 -0.36 -2.90
C VAL A 63 4.41 -0.05 -1.54
N TYR A 64 5.42 0.79 -1.52
CA TYR A 64 6.26 0.95 -0.34
C TYR A 64 6.82 2.36 -0.22
N THR A 65 7.38 2.63 0.94
CA THR A 65 8.21 3.80 1.19
C THR A 65 9.40 3.38 2.07
N ASN A 66 10.53 4.05 1.88
CA ASN A 66 11.73 3.85 2.71
C ASN A 66 11.94 4.96 3.72
N VAL A 67 10.99 5.87 3.85
CA VAL A 67 11.06 6.93 4.86
C VAL A 67 10.86 6.32 6.24
N HIS A 68 11.81 6.55 7.14
CA HIS A 68 11.86 5.88 8.43
C HIS A 68 10.66 6.17 9.34
N TYR A 69 10.05 7.33 9.22
CA TYR A 69 8.88 7.70 10.05
C TYR A 69 7.54 7.23 9.46
N ALA A 70 7.54 6.61 8.30
CA ALA A 70 6.31 6.17 7.63
C ALA A 70 5.43 5.26 8.49
N PRO A 71 5.97 4.28 9.23
CA PRO A 71 5.12 3.44 10.09
C PRO A 71 4.39 4.22 11.17
N TYR A 72 5.00 5.29 11.67
CA TYR A 72 4.38 6.13 12.71
C TYR A 72 3.17 6.89 12.16
N VAL A 73 3.22 7.30 10.91
CA VAL A 73 2.09 7.95 10.24
C VAL A 73 0.95 6.94 10.03
N GLU A 74 1.30 5.75 9.52
CA GLU A 74 0.31 4.71 9.22
C GLU A 74 -0.39 4.20 10.46
N TYR A 75 0.36 3.91 11.53
CA TYR A 75 -0.13 3.20 12.71
C TYR A 75 -0.30 4.07 13.96
N GLY A 76 0.14 5.32 13.91
CA GLY A 76 0.11 6.21 15.08
C GLY A 76 1.24 5.94 16.06
N THR A 77 1.34 6.80 17.07
CA THR A 77 2.39 6.71 18.08
C THR A 77 1.82 7.00 19.47
N GLY A 78 2.58 6.64 20.51
CA GLY A 78 2.21 6.94 21.88
C GLY A 78 0.91 6.25 22.28
N ILE A 79 0.07 6.99 23.01
CA ILE A 79 -1.23 6.46 23.46
C ILE A 79 -2.19 6.18 22.29
N TYR A 80 -1.93 6.74 21.13
CA TYR A 80 -2.76 6.59 19.93
C TYR A 80 -2.30 5.44 19.02
N ALA A 81 -1.22 4.73 19.37
CA ALA A 81 -0.73 3.63 18.54
C ALA A 81 -1.81 2.58 18.31
N MET A 82 -2.07 2.27 17.04
CA MET A 82 -3.19 1.41 16.60
C MET A 82 -3.20 0.05 17.29
N TYR A 83 -2.02 -0.54 17.52
CA TYR A 83 -1.89 -1.86 18.12
C TYR A 83 -1.57 -1.82 19.62
N GLY A 84 -1.69 -0.67 20.26
CA GLY A 84 -1.47 -0.52 21.70
C GLY A 84 -0.03 -0.68 22.15
N ASN A 85 0.92 -0.69 21.23
CA ASN A 85 2.35 -0.91 21.49
C ASN A 85 3.14 0.38 21.64
N GLY A 86 2.47 1.52 21.68
CA GLY A 86 3.13 2.81 21.83
C GLY A 86 3.44 3.15 23.26
N ARG A 87 4.28 4.19 23.44
CA ARG A 87 4.65 4.72 24.74
C ARG A 87 3.42 5.30 25.44
N LYS A 88 3.23 4.97 26.72
CA LYS A 88 2.05 5.38 27.49
C LYS A 88 2.22 6.70 28.25
N THR A 89 3.45 7.18 28.36
CA THR A 89 3.77 8.44 29.06
C THR A 89 4.19 9.50 28.05
N PRO A 90 3.89 10.79 28.31
CA PRO A 90 4.33 11.87 27.45
C PRO A 90 5.86 11.91 27.35
N TRP A 91 6.35 12.45 26.22
CA TRP A 91 7.78 12.67 26.03
C TRP A 91 8.00 14.02 25.35
N SER A 92 9.24 14.51 25.45
CA SER A 92 9.65 15.74 24.82
C SER A 92 10.59 15.43 23.66
N TYR A 93 10.50 16.22 22.62
CA TYR A 93 11.40 16.15 21.48
C TYR A 93 11.75 17.55 21.01
N GLN A 94 12.85 17.64 20.26
CA GLN A 94 13.31 18.90 19.69
C GLN A 94 13.05 18.87 18.18
N ASP A 95 12.44 19.95 17.66
CA ASP A 95 12.21 20.06 16.22
C ASP A 95 13.47 20.51 15.48
N LEU A 96 13.36 20.63 14.14
CA LEU A 96 14.50 21.02 13.31
C LEU A 96 15.00 22.44 13.57
N GLU A 97 14.16 23.28 14.17
CA GLU A 97 14.49 24.67 14.52
C GLU A 97 15.08 24.79 15.95
N GLY A 98 15.16 23.67 16.65
CA GLY A 98 15.69 23.62 17.99
C GLY A 98 14.68 23.86 19.09
N GLU A 99 13.40 23.98 18.77
CA GLU A 99 12.35 24.17 19.77
C GLU A 99 11.91 22.85 20.38
N TRP A 100 11.66 22.87 21.69
CA TRP A 100 11.20 21.69 22.44
C TRP A 100 9.69 21.60 22.44
N HIS A 101 9.19 20.40 22.19
CA HIS A 101 7.76 20.08 22.24
C HIS A 101 7.52 18.87 23.12
N THR A 102 6.36 18.85 23.78
CA THR A 102 5.91 17.69 24.54
C THR A 102 4.71 17.06 23.82
N THR A 103 4.70 15.74 23.73
CA THR A 103 3.62 15.01 23.04
C THR A 103 3.25 13.75 23.80
N GLU A 104 2.01 13.31 23.63
CA GLU A 104 1.54 12.00 24.07
C GLU A 104 1.50 11.01 22.92
N GLY A 105 1.76 11.45 21.72
CA GLY A 105 1.73 10.67 20.50
C GLY A 105 0.93 11.34 19.40
N MET A 106 0.80 10.64 18.28
CA MET A 106 0.08 11.09 17.11
C MET A 106 -0.96 10.05 16.72
N GLU A 107 -2.18 10.50 16.42
CA GLU A 107 -3.22 9.62 15.90
C GLU A 107 -2.79 9.02 14.55
N PRO A 108 -3.18 7.78 14.25
CA PRO A 108 -2.90 7.19 12.93
C PRO A 108 -3.53 8.03 11.82
N MET A 109 -2.78 8.20 10.74
CA MET A 109 -3.27 8.78 9.49
C MET A 109 -2.92 7.81 8.37
N PRO A 110 -3.62 6.66 8.29
CA PRO A 110 -3.23 5.60 7.37
C PRO A 110 -3.44 5.99 5.91
N TYR A 111 -2.54 5.54 5.06
CA TYR A 111 -2.56 5.85 3.63
C TYR A 111 -2.24 4.62 2.76
N LEU A 112 -1.38 3.70 3.23
CA LEU A 112 -1.04 2.48 2.49
C LEU A 112 -2.14 1.44 2.57
N HIS A 113 -2.58 1.10 3.76
CA HIS A 113 -3.63 0.11 3.95
C HIS A 113 -4.97 0.53 3.34
N PRO A 114 -5.47 1.75 3.57
CA PRO A 114 -6.69 2.20 2.90
C PRO A 114 -6.54 2.28 1.38
N ALA A 115 -5.36 2.63 0.87
CA ALA A 115 -5.13 2.67 -0.57
C ALA A 115 -5.34 1.30 -1.21
N LEU A 116 -4.79 0.25 -0.57
CA LEU A 116 -4.97 -1.12 -1.03
C LEU A 116 -6.45 -1.52 -0.97
N GLU A 117 -7.12 -1.27 0.15
CA GLU A 117 -8.53 -1.62 0.34
C GLU A 117 -9.44 -0.92 -0.66
N GLN A 118 -9.23 0.38 -0.89
CA GLN A 118 -10.04 1.16 -1.83
C GLN A 118 -9.77 0.80 -3.28
N SER A 119 -8.61 0.22 -3.57
CA SER A 119 -8.21 -0.18 -4.92
C SER A 119 -8.55 -1.63 -5.24
N ARG A 120 -9.09 -2.39 -4.28
CA ARG A 120 -9.31 -3.84 -4.43
C ARG A 120 -10.13 -4.20 -5.67
N GLN A 121 -11.24 -3.50 -5.92
CA GLN A 121 -12.09 -3.78 -7.08
C GLN A 121 -11.36 -3.48 -8.40
N ASP A 122 -10.60 -2.41 -8.44
CA ASP A 122 -9.80 -2.06 -9.61
C ASP A 122 -8.73 -3.11 -9.88
N ILE A 123 -8.09 -3.62 -8.84
CA ILE A 123 -7.09 -4.68 -8.96
C ILE A 123 -7.71 -5.94 -9.56
N VAL A 124 -8.85 -6.36 -9.04
CA VAL A 124 -9.58 -7.53 -9.55
C VAL A 124 -9.94 -7.34 -11.02
N ARG A 125 -10.44 -6.16 -11.39
CA ARG A 125 -10.79 -5.85 -12.78
C ARG A 125 -9.57 -5.93 -13.70
N ILE A 126 -8.44 -5.38 -13.28
CA ILE A 126 -7.20 -5.38 -14.05
C ILE A 126 -6.76 -6.82 -14.35
N PHE A 127 -6.75 -7.68 -13.35
CA PHE A 127 -6.38 -9.08 -13.55
C PHE A 127 -7.38 -9.83 -14.42
N ARG A 128 -8.68 -9.56 -14.24
CA ARG A 128 -9.72 -10.16 -15.06
C ARG A 128 -9.56 -9.78 -16.53
N GLU A 129 -9.33 -8.51 -16.82
CA GLU A 129 -9.13 -8.02 -18.19
C GLU A 129 -7.87 -8.64 -18.80
N GLN A 130 -6.79 -8.75 -18.03
CA GLN A 130 -5.56 -9.36 -18.52
C GLN A 130 -5.74 -10.86 -18.81
N LEU A 131 -6.48 -11.57 -17.95
CA LEU A 131 -6.84 -12.97 -18.17
C LEU A 131 -7.66 -13.13 -19.46
N GLN A 132 -8.63 -12.27 -19.69
CA GLN A 132 -9.45 -12.30 -20.91
C GLN A 132 -8.61 -12.10 -22.16
N ARG A 133 -7.69 -11.16 -22.14
CA ARG A 133 -6.77 -10.92 -23.27
C ARG A 133 -5.92 -12.15 -23.57
N GLU A 134 -5.38 -12.77 -22.53
CA GLU A 134 -4.52 -13.95 -22.68
C GLU A 134 -5.30 -15.13 -23.27
N LEU A 135 -6.58 -15.28 -22.90
CA LEU A 135 -7.44 -16.36 -23.40
C LEU A 135 -7.91 -16.15 -24.84
N HIS A 136 -7.89 -14.93 -25.34
CA HIS A 136 -8.37 -14.58 -26.68
C HIS A 136 -7.25 -14.36 -27.70
N ARG A 137 -6.04 -14.73 -27.36
CA ARG A 137 -4.93 -14.72 -28.29
C ARG A 137 -5.03 -15.83 -29.34
#